data_4a2f6ae16c6d38a358ee1b2c4bc03d7d
#
_entry.id   4a2f6ae16c6d38a358ee1b2c4bc03d7d
#
_cell.length_a   1.000
_cell.length_b   1.000
_cell.length_c   1.000
_cell.angle_alpha   90.00
_cell.angle_beta   90.00
_cell.angle_gamma   90.00
#
_symmetry.space_group_name_H-M   'P 1'
#
loop_
_entity.id
_entity.type
_entity.pdbx_description
1 polymer ?
#
loop_
_entity_poly.entity_id
_entity_poly.type
_entity_poly.pdbx_seq_one_letter_code
_entity_poly.pdbx_strand_id
1 'polypeptide(L)'
;MKNKFGPLLKKLRLRAGFGLRKFAQMIDMPAPNLCDIEHERRKPPSDPAKLREIAVAVGLTEGSGEWQQLFDVASSSEELPADVRHLAGRPLIPALLRTIDNRQLSDADIAQLIAEIEQRPGE
;
A
#
# COMPACT_ATOMS: atom_id res chain seq x y z
N MET A 1 -8.50 11.43 9.32
CA MET A 1 -8.75 10.00 9.52
C MET A 1 -7.94 9.19 8.53
N LYS A 2 -7.31 8.15 9.00
CA LYS A 2 -6.57 7.25 8.10
C LYS A 2 -7.54 6.37 7.35
N ASN A 3 -7.35 6.26 6.03
CA ASN A 3 -8.05 5.26 5.25
C ASN A 3 -7.48 3.89 5.61
N LYS A 4 -8.38 2.93 5.77
CA LYS A 4 -7.99 1.55 6.08
C LYS A 4 -8.20 0.68 4.87
N PHE A 5 -7.39 -0.36 4.76
CA PHE A 5 -7.43 -1.27 3.61
C PHE A 5 -8.78 -1.97 3.48
N GLY A 6 -9.31 -2.51 4.57
CA GLY A 6 -10.55 -3.29 4.53
C GLY A 6 -11.73 -2.51 3.97
N PRO A 7 -12.08 -1.37 4.56
CA PRO A 7 -13.18 -0.54 4.03
C PRO A 7 -12.94 -0.06 2.59
N LEU A 8 -11.70 0.28 2.24
CA LEU A 8 -11.38 0.68 0.87
C LEU A 8 -11.58 -0.48 -0.10
N LEU A 9 -11.09 -1.67 0.25
CA LEU A 9 -11.26 -2.86 -0.58
C LEU A 9 -12.74 -3.16 -0.81
N LYS A 10 -13.54 -3.11 0.26
CA LYS A 10 -14.97 -3.35 0.15
C LYS A 10 -15.63 -2.34 -0.79
N LYS A 11 -15.29 -1.06 -0.66
CA LYS A 11 -15.81 0.00 -1.52
C LYS A 11 -15.47 -0.26 -2.97
N LEU A 12 -14.22 -0.61 -3.26
CA LEU A 12 -13.78 -0.88 -4.63
C LEU A 12 -14.45 -2.12 -5.20
N ARG A 13 -14.60 -3.17 -4.38
CA ARG A 13 -15.29 -4.40 -4.80
C ARG A 13 -16.74 -4.13 -5.18
N LEU A 14 -17.44 -3.40 -4.33
CA LEU A 14 -18.85 -3.06 -4.58
C LEU A 14 -18.99 -2.15 -5.79
N ARG A 15 -18.08 -1.20 -5.96
CA ARG A 15 -18.07 -0.32 -7.13
C ARG A 15 -17.86 -1.12 -8.42
N ALA A 16 -17.05 -2.16 -8.36
CA ALA A 16 -16.81 -3.05 -9.50
C ALA A 16 -17.96 -4.03 -9.76
N GLY A 17 -18.91 -4.13 -8.83
CA GLY A 17 -20.11 -4.94 -9.01
C GLY A 17 -19.94 -6.39 -8.59
N PHE A 18 -18.94 -6.74 -7.79
CA PHE A 18 -18.68 -8.11 -7.39
C PHE A 18 -19.20 -8.43 -6.00
N GLY A 19 -19.86 -9.59 -5.86
CA GLY A 19 -20.15 -10.14 -4.56
C GLY A 19 -18.91 -10.70 -3.89
N LEU A 20 -18.98 -10.94 -2.58
CA LEU A 20 -17.82 -11.36 -1.80
C LEU A 20 -17.23 -12.68 -2.32
N ARG A 21 -18.06 -13.70 -2.53
CA ARG A 21 -17.59 -15.02 -2.97
C ARG A 21 -16.98 -14.97 -4.36
N LYS A 22 -17.61 -14.22 -5.28
CA LYS A 22 -17.12 -14.10 -6.64
C LYS A 22 -15.76 -13.43 -6.65
N PHE A 23 -15.62 -12.35 -5.91
CA PHE A 23 -14.35 -11.63 -5.84
C PHE A 23 -13.25 -12.49 -5.22
N ALA A 24 -13.59 -13.24 -4.15
CA ALA A 24 -12.63 -14.14 -3.51
C ALA A 24 -12.11 -15.17 -4.51
N GLN A 25 -12.98 -15.72 -5.36
CA GLN A 25 -12.57 -16.65 -6.42
C GLN A 25 -11.63 -15.98 -7.41
N MET A 26 -11.93 -14.74 -7.79
CA MET A 26 -11.12 -13.99 -8.77
C MET A 26 -9.69 -13.76 -8.29
N ILE A 27 -9.50 -13.59 -7.00
CA ILE A 27 -8.18 -13.31 -6.42
C ILE A 27 -7.59 -14.53 -5.71
N ASP A 28 -8.17 -15.70 -5.96
CA ASP A 28 -7.70 -16.98 -5.40
C ASP A 28 -7.50 -16.90 -3.89
N MET A 29 -8.56 -16.50 -3.19
CA MET A 29 -8.55 -16.34 -1.75
C MET A 29 -9.81 -16.97 -1.16
N PRO A 30 -9.72 -17.67 -0.01
CA PRO A 30 -10.94 -18.15 0.67
C PRO A 30 -11.85 -16.99 1.04
N ALA A 31 -13.16 -17.15 0.79
CA ALA A 31 -14.12 -16.11 1.10
C ALA A 31 -14.09 -15.66 2.56
N PRO A 32 -13.96 -16.56 3.56
CA PRO A 32 -13.82 -16.12 4.94
C PRO A 32 -12.62 -15.20 5.18
N ASN A 33 -11.49 -15.47 4.51
CA ASN A 33 -10.30 -14.64 4.62
C ASN A 33 -10.56 -13.23 4.07
N LEU A 34 -11.19 -13.15 2.90
CA LEU A 34 -11.55 -11.87 2.30
C LEU A 34 -12.49 -11.09 3.21
N CYS A 35 -13.50 -11.76 3.76
CA CYS A 35 -14.43 -11.15 4.70
C CYS A 35 -13.69 -10.56 5.91
N ASP A 36 -12.76 -11.32 6.48
CA ASP A 36 -11.98 -10.87 7.64
C ASP A 36 -11.11 -9.67 7.30
N ILE A 37 -10.52 -9.64 6.10
CA ILE A 37 -9.72 -8.50 5.65
C ILE A 37 -10.60 -7.24 5.53
N GLU A 38 -11.77 -7.38 4.91
CA GLU A 38 -12.68 -6.25 4.74
C GLU A 38 -13.19 -5.68 6.06
N HIS A 39 -13.29 -6.52 7.09
CA HIS A 39 -13.76 -6.12 8.42
C HIS A 39 -12.63 -5.85 9.40
N GLU A 40 -11.39 -5.76 8.91
CA GLU A 40 -10.21 -5.42 9.74
C GLU A 40 -9.88 -6.48 10.79
N ARG A 41 -10.37 -7.72 10.61
CA ARG A 41 -10.04 -8.84 11.51
C ARG A 41 -8.79 -9.60 11.08
N ARG A 42 -8.29 -9.30 9.87
CA ARG A 42 -7.08 -9.90 9.32
C ARG A 42 -6.28 -8.82 8.60
N LYS A 43 -4.96 -8.91 8.68
CA LYS A 43 -4.08 -7.94 8.03
C LYS A 43 -4.22 -8.02 6.50
N PRO A 44 -4.03 -6.88 5.79
CA PRO A 44 -3.97 -6.90 4.34
C PRO A 44 -2.86 -7.81 3.83
N PRO A 45 -2.98 -8.31 2.59
CA PRO A 45 -1.88 -9.06 1.99
C PRO A 45 -0.61 -8.19 1.93
N SER A 46 0.52 -8.77 2.27
CA SER A 46 1.81 -8.09 2.19
C SER A 46 2.53 -8.36 0.87
N ASP A 47 2.11 -9.39 0.13
CA ASP A 47 2.70 -9.75 -1.15
C ASP A 47 2.29 -8.76 -2.23
N PRO A 48 3.25 -8.03 -2.86
CA PRO A 48 2.91 -7.09 -3.93
C PRO A 48 2.18 -7.74 -5.10
N ALA A 49 2.47 -9.01 -5.41
CA ALA A 49 1.78 -9.72 -6.48
C ALA A 49 0.30 -9.90 -6.17
N LYS A 50 -0.04 -10.24 -4.92
CA LYS A 50 -1.43 -10.38 -4.50
C LYS A 50 -2.15 -9.03 -4.51
N LEU A 51 -1.51 -7.97 -4.07
CA LEU A 51 -2.08 -6.63 -4.11
C LEU A 51 -2.35 -6.17 -5.54
N ARG A 52 -1.44 -6.50 -6.46
CA ARG A 52 -1.63 -6.19 -7.88
C ARG A 52 -2.83 -6.97 -8.46
N GLU A 53 -2.95 -8.24 -8.10
CA GLU A 53 -4.09 -9.06 -8.48
C GLU A 53 -5.41 -8.43 -8.03
N ILE A 54 -5.47 -7.99 -6.78
CA ILE A 54 -6.64 -7.33 -6.23
C ILE A 54 -6.94 -6.03 -6.98
N ALA A 55 -5.92 -5.20 -7.21
CA ALA A 55 -6.10 -3.92 -7.89
C ALA A 55 -6.63 -4.11 -9.32
N VAL A 56 -6.08 -5.07 -10.05
CA VAL A 56 -6.55 -5.39 -11.41
C VAL A 56 -8.00 -5.90 -11.37
N ALA A 57 -8.31 -6.76 -10.41
CA ALA A 57 -9.66 -7.34 -10.29
C ALA A 57 -10.74 -6.28 -10.05
N VAL A 58 -10.42 -5.23 -9.29
CA VAL A 58 -11.37 -4.13 -9.05
C VAL A 58 -11.30 -3.03 -10.11
N GLY A 59 -10.50 -3.24 -11.18
CA GLY A 59 -10.49 -2.35 -12.33
C GLY A 59 -9.62 -1.11 -12.17
N LEU A 60 -8.65 -1.12 -11.28
CA LEU A 60 -7.75 0.02 -11.12
C LEU A 60 -6.68 0.01 -12.21
N THR A 61 -6.30 1.21 -12.65
CA THR A 61 -5.22 1.38 -13.62
C THR A 61 -3.89 1.45 -12.89
N GLU A 62 -2.92 0.69 -13.37
CA GLU A 62 -1.58 0.69 -12.77
C GLU A 62 -0.99 2.11 -12.78
N GLY A 63 -0.47 2.52 -11.62
CA GLY A 63 0.10 3.85 -11.46
C GLY A 63 -0.89 4.96 -11.21
N SER A 64 -2.20 4.66 -11.21
CA SER A 64 -3.22 5.67 -10.90
C SER A 64 -3.19 6.04 -9.42
N GLY A 65 -3.85 7.15 -9.07
CA GLY A 65 -3.97 7.57 -7.68
C GLY A 65 -4.65 6.53 -6.80
N GLU A 66 -5.69 5.88 -7.32
CA GLU A 66 -6.40 4.83 -6.58
C GLU A 66 -5.53 3.59 -6.38
N TRP A 67 -4.75 3.21 -7.38
CA TRP A 67 -3.79 2.12 -7.28
C TRP A 67 -2.79 2.40 -6.17
N GLN A 68 -2.20 3.60 -6.17
CA GLN A 68 -1.25 3.99 -5.14
C GLN A 68 -1.89 4.01 -3.76
N GLN A 69 -3.13 4.50 -3.67
CA GLN A 69 -3.86 4.53 -2.41
C GLN A 69 -4.05 3.12 -1.84
N LEU A 70 -4.41 2.17 -2.69
CA LEU A 70 -4.59 0.79 -2.26
C LEU A 70 -3.30 0.22 -1.68
N PHE A 71 -2.18 0.43 -2.36
CA PHE A 71 -0.88 -0.05 -1.88
C PHE A 71 -0.44 0.66 -0.61
N ASP A 72 -0.72 1.96 -0.50
CA ASP A 72 -0.36 2.74 0.69
C ASP A 72 -1.10 2.24 1.94
N VAL A 73 -2.40 1.99 1.81
CA VAL A 73 -3.18 1.53 2.98
C VAL A 73 -2.93 0.06 3.31
N ALA A 74 -2.39 -0.71 2.36
CA ALA A 74 -2.00 -2.09 2.62
C ALA A 74 -0.71 -2.15 3.44
N SER A 75 0.11 -1.11 3.38
CA SER A 75 1.36 -1.06 4.15
C SER A 75 1.06 -0.82 5.62
N SER A 76 1.70 -1.59 6.49
CA SER A 76 1.56 -1.43 7.93
C SER A 76 2.64 -0.47 8.45
N SER A 77 2.24 0.49 9.28
CA SER A 77 3.20 1.34 9.97
C SER A 77 4.10 0.55 10.92
N GLU A 78 3.70 -0.65 11.28
CA GLU A 78 4.51 -1.53 12.13
C GLU A 78 5.75 -2.06 11.42
N GLU A 79 5.78 -1.98 10.08
CA GLU A 79 6.95 -2.39 9.30
C GLU A 79 8.09 -1.39 9.40
N LEU A 80 7.83 -0.19 9.88
CA LEU A 80 8.85 0.84 10.08
C LEU A 80 9.44 0.77 11.47
N PRO A 81 10.73 1.14 11.64
CA PRO A 81 11.30 1.30 12.98
C PRO A 81 10.45 2.24 13.83
N ALA A 82 10.37 1.96 15.13
CA ALA A 82 9.48 2.68 16.04
C ALA A 82 9.75 4.18 16.07
N ASP A 83 11.03 4.58 15.95
CA ASP A 83 11.44 5.99 16.02
C ASP A 83 11.02 6.81 14.81
N VAL A 84 10.74 6.17 13.66
CA VAL A 84 10.31 6.85 12.44
C VAL A 84 8.91 6.48 11.99
N ARG A 85 8.21 5.67 12.78
CA ARG A 85 6.87 5.17 12.42
C ARG A 85 5.88 6.31 12.19
N HIS A 86 6.03 7.41 12.91
CA HIS A 86 5.17 8.59 12.76
C HIS A 86 5.25 9.20 11.37
N LEU A 87 6.33 8.97 10.63
CA LEU A 87 6.50 9.49 9.27
C LEU A 87 5.58 8.80 8.27
N ALA A 88 5.07 7.61 8.59
CA ALA A 88 4.19 6.87 7.69
C ALA A 88 2.93 7.66 7.30
N GLY A 89 2.51 8.62 8.14
CA GLY A 89 1.37 9.47 7.84
C GLY A 89 1.67 10.66 6.94
N ARG A 90 2.93 10.91 6.60
CA ARG A 90 3.30 12.06 5.75
C ARG A 90 3.15 11.67 4.28
N PRO A 91 2.42 12.49 3.47
CA PRO A 91 2.08 12.10 2.08
C PRO A 91 3.28 11.85 1.19
N LEU A 92 4.39 12.56 1.41
CA LEU A 92 5.55 12.43 0.53
C LEU A 92 6.47 11.26 0.87
N ILE A 93 6.28 10.60 2.02
CA ILE A 93 7.14 9.47 2.39
C ILE A 93 6.89 8.26 1.49
N PRO A 94 5.65 7.80 1.26
CA PRO A 94 5.43 6.74 0.29
C PRO A 94 5.92 7.10 -1.11
N ALA A 95 5.74 8.36 -1.53
CA ALA A 95 6.21 8.82 -2.83
C ALA A 95 7.74 8.73 -2.93
N LEU A 96 8.46 9.09 -1.87
CA LEU A 96 9.91 8.97 -1.82
C LEU A 96 10.36 7.51 -1.96
N LEU A 97 9.72 6.62 -1.22
CA LEU A 97 10.06 5.20 -1.25
C LEU A 97 9.83 4.60 -2.64
N ARG A 98 8.72 4.97 -3.29
CA ARG A 98 8.46 4.51 -4.66
C ARG A 98 9.46 5.07 -5.66
N THR A 99 9.89 6.31 -5.48
CA THR A 99 10.89 6.93 -6.33
C THR A 99 12.21 6.17 -6.24
N ILE A 100 12.61 5.79 -5.05
CA ILE A 100 13.82 5.00 -4.82
C ILE A 100 13.72 3.67 -5.57
N ASP A 101 12.59 2.99 -5.45
CA ASP A 101 12.37 1.70 -6.10
C ASP A 101 12.32 1.83 -7.63
N ASN A 102 11.56 2.81 -8.13
CA ASN A 102 11.36 2.99 -9.58
C ASN A 102 12.66 3.37 -10.29
N ARG A 103 13.53 4.12 -9.63
CA ARG A 103 14.81 4.54 -10.19
C ARG A 103 15.92 3.54 -9.91
N GLN A 104 15.61 2.48 -9.15
CA GLN A 104 16.58 1.44 -8.80
C GLN A 104 17.86 2.03 -8.20
N LEU A 105 17.68 2.94 -7.24
CA LEU A 105 18.82 3.57 -6.59
C LEU A 105 19.62 2.54 -5.80
N SER A 106 20.93 2.59 -5.95
CA SER A 106 21.83 1.73 -5.18
C SER A 106 21.95 2.23 -3.74
N ASP A 107 22.51 1.39 -2.87
CA ASP A 107 22.78 1.80 -1.49
C ASP A 107 23.72 3.01 -1.45
N ALA A 108 24.67 3.09 -2.38
CA ALA A 108 25.56 4.23 -2.49
C ALA A 108 24.80 5.52 -2.85
N ASP A 109 23.85 5.41 -3.77
CA ASP A 109 23.02 6.56 -4.16
C ASP A 109 22.18 7.04 -2.99
N ILE A 110 21.61 6.11 -2.22
CA ILE A 110 20.79 6.43 -1.04
C ILE A 110 21.68 7.08 0.03
N ALA A 111 22.87 6.57 0.26
CA ALA A 111 23.81 7.13 1.22
C ALA A 111 24.20 8.57 0.84
N GLN A 112 24.40 8.82 -0.46
CA GLN A 112 24.71 10.16 -0.94
C GLN A 112 23.53 11.11 -0.69
N LEU A 113 22.32 10.66 -0.94
CA LEU A 113 21.12 11.45 -0.69
C LEU A 113 20.99 11.81 0.78
N ILE A 114 21.26 10.85 1.66
CA ILE A 114 21.25 11.09 3.12
C ILE A 114 22.27 12.16 3.47
N ALA A 115 23.49 12.07 2.93
CA ALA A 115 24.56 13.05 3.19
C ALA A 115 24.16 14.45 2.72
N GLU A 116 23.53 14.55 1.55
CA GLU A 116 23.07 15.85 1.04
C GLU A 116 22.02 16.47 1.95
N ILE A 117 21.09 15.67 2.47
CA ILE A 117 20.06 16.14 3.37
C ILE A 117 20.67 16.60 4.69
N GLU A 118 21.64 15.85 5.22
CA GLU A 118 22.30 16.18 6.48
C GLU A 118 23.10 17.46 6.39
N GLN A 119 23.56 17.84 5.20
CA GLN A 119 24.31 19.07 4.97
C GLN A 119 23.42 20.31 4.89
N ARG A 120 22.11 20.15 4.79
CA ARG A 120 21.20 21.29 4.75
C ARG A 120 21.09 21.92 6.12
N PRO A 121 21.01 23.26 6.16
CA PRO A 121 20.78 23.94 7.45
C PRO A 121 19.47 23.48 8.06
N GLY A 122 19.51 23.10 9.34
CA GLY A 122 18.30 22.81 10.08
C GLY A 122 17.53 24.10 10.39
N GLU A 123 16.22 23.97 10.51
CA GLU A 123 15.37 25.09 10.93
C GLU A 123 14.92 24.92 12.36
#